data_015e89a2d1e6b62ca0d4032737d6a749
#
_entry.id   015e89a2d1e6b62ca0d4032737d6a749
#
_cell.length_a   1.000
_cell.length_b   1.000
_cell.length_c   1.000
_cell.angle_alpha   90.00
_cell.angle_beta   90.00
_cell.angle_gamma   90.00
#
_symmetry.space_group_name_H-M   'P 1'
#
loop_
_entity.id
_entity.type
_entity.pdbx_description
1 polymer ?
#
loop_
_entity_poly.entity_id
_entity_poly.type
_entity_poly.pdbx_seq_one_letter_code
_entity_poly.pdbx_strand_id
1 'polypeptide(L)'
;MKYTNLRWWLPKFLCLMAAFAFWVYVMNEQNPLVENSYTVPVEVRNLDRSLVALNVPQRVKVKIRMNRSDLVSMRSDNIKAYVDLDGFTDGDYPNTPIHISVPGNETVISQDQTYFDLFIDTYAVKSLPAQVEFIGALPAGFKAERKSTTPEYITVAGASSRTALADRAIISVNAVSYTHLRA
;
A
#
# COMPACT_ATOMS: atom_id res chain seq x y z
N MET A 1 -66.65 -21.84 32.00
CA MET A 1 -65.77 -22.96 31.73
C MET A 1 -64.91 -22.65 30.47
N LYS A 2 -63.79 -21.90 30.58
CA LYS A 2 -62.97 -21.59 29.45
C LYS A 2 -61.44 -21.49 29.80
N TYR A 3 -61.00 -22.04 30.93
CA TYR A 3 -59.58 -21.95 31.39
C TYR A 3 -58.74 -23.19 31.15
N THR A 4 -59.32 -24.27 30.57
CA THR A 4 -58.59 -25.54 30.37
C THR A 4 -57.69 -25.54 29.15
N ASN A 5 -57.92 -24.68 28.18
CA ASN A 5 -57.10 -24.66 26.96
C ASN A 5 -55.74 -23.96 27.15
N LEU A 6 -55.65 -22.96 28.03
CA LEU A 6 -54.43 -22.20 28.27
C LEU A 6 -53.35 -23.06 28.92
N ARG A 7 -53.68 -23.96 29.86
CA ARG A 7 -52.72 -24.87 30.52
C ARG A 7 -52.13 -25.92 29.56
N TRP A 8 -52.85 -26.26 28.51
CA TRP A 8 -52.37 -27.24 27.53
C TRP A 8 -51.51 -26.59 26.42
N TRP A 9 -51.71 -25.30 26.16
CA TRP A 9 -50.92 -24.53 25.20
C TRP A 9 -49.62 -23.99 25.81
N LEU A 10 -49.62 -23.75 27.11
CA LEU A 10 -48.46 -23.19 27.82
C LEU A 10 -47.16 -24.02 27.63
N PRO A 11 -47.13 -25.35 27.82
CA PRO A 11 -45.94 -26.16 27.60
C PRO A 11 -45.51 -26.15 26.12
N LYS A 12 -46.42 -26.11 25.19
CA LYS A 12 -46.08 -26.04 23.76
C LYS A 12 -45.44 -24.72 23.39
N PHE A 13 -45.95 -23.63 23.93
CA PHE A 13 -45.39 -22.31 23.73
C PHE A 13 -43.98 -22.21 24.37
N LEU A 14 -43.79 -22.79 25.52
CA LEU A 14 -42.52 -22.81 26.21
C LEU A 14 -41.49 -23.63 25.44
N CYS A 15 -41.86 -24.78 24.87
CA CYS A 15 -40.98 -25.56 23.99
C CYS A 15 -40.63 -24.79 22.72
N LEU A 16 -41.59 -24.07 22.11
CA LEU A 16 -41.32 -23.26 20.93
C LEU A 16 -40.33 -22.12 21.23
N MET A 17 -40.52 -21.43 22.35
CA MET A 17 -39.60 -20.39 22.83
C MET A 17 -38.20 -20.94 23.11
N ALA A 18 -38.13 -22.10 23.74
CA ALA A 18 -36.85 -22.77 24.01
C ALA A 18 -36.17 -23.18 22.70
N ALA A 19 -36.90 -23.73 21.74
CA ALA A 19 -36.36 -24.09 20.43
C ALA A 19 -35.88 -22.84 19.66
N PHE A 20 -36.62 -21.74 19.72
CA PHE A 20 -36.24 -20.47 19.10
C PHE A 20 -35.00 -19.89 19.76
N ALA A 21 -34.92 -19.90 21.09
CA ALA A 21 -33.72 -19.44 21.82
C ALA A 21 -32.50 -20.28 21.49
N PHE A 22 -32.65 -21.60 21.39
CA PHE A 22 -31.59 -22.52 20.98
C PHE A 22 -31.17 -22.30 19.54
N TRP A 23 -32.11 -22.02 18.64
CA TRP A 23 -31.81 -21.69 17.24
C TRP A 23 -30.99 -20.39 17.14
N VAL A 24 -31.42 -19.33 17.86
CA VAL A 24 -30.65 -18.06 17.90
C VAL A 24 -29.24 -18.26 18.46
N TYR A 25 -29.14 -19.07 19.55
CA TYR A 25 -27.84 -19.40 20.14
C TYR A 25 -26.93 -20.10 19.12
N VAL A 26 -27.39 -21.13 18.45
CA VAL A 26 -26.63 -21.88 17.45
C VAL A 26 -26.25 -21.00 16.26
N MET A 27 -27.18 -20.17 15.78
CA MET A 27 -26.89 -19.22 14.68
C MET A 27 -25.78 -18.25 15.05
N ASN A 28 -25.76 -17.74 16.27
CA ASN A 28 -24.72 -16.85 16.76
C ASN A 28 -23.36 -17.56 16.91
N GLU A 29 -23.35 -18.84 17.28
CA GLU A 29 -22.15 -19.66 17.42
C GLU A 29 -21.52 -20.04 16.08
N GLN A 30 -22.32 -20.18 15.01
CA GLN A 30 -21.86 -20.64 13.70
C GLN A 30 -21.13 -19.56 12.87
N ASN A 31 -21.32 -18.29 13.18
CA ASN A 31 -20.68 -17.19 12.44
C ASN A 31 -20.03 -16.15 13.38
N PRO A 32 -19.02 -16.58 14.16
CA PRO A 32 -18.34 -15.67 15.09
C PRO A 32 -17.59 -14.57 14.34
N LEU A 33 -17.45 -13.42 14.98
CA LEU A 33 -16.61 -12.34 14.53
C LEU A 33 -15.15 -12.74 14.67
N VAL A 34 -14.41 -12.65 13.59
CA VAL A 34 -12.98 -12.91 13.53
C VAL A 34 -12.21 -11.64 13.16
N GLU A 35 -10.98 -11.55 13.65
CA GLU A 35 -10.08 -10.45 13.35
C GLU A 35 -8.95 -10.95 12.45
N ASN A 36 -8.73 -10.25 11.35
CA ASN A 36 -7.61 -10.55 10.47
C ASN A 36 -6.86 -9.28 10.08
N SER A 37 -5.57 -9.42 9.77
CA SER A 37 -4.70 -8.32 9.37
C SER A 37 -4.33 -8.42 7.91
N TYR A 38 -4.49 -7.31 7.20
CA TYR A 38 -4.14 -7.18 5.78
C TYR A 38 -3.11 -6.09 5.60
N THR A 39 -2.16 -6.31 4.70
CA THR A 39 -1.21 -5.29 4.28
C THR A 39 -1.62 -4.82 2.90
N VAL A 40 -2.00 -3.54 2.79
CA VAL A 40 -2.53 -2.96 1.57
C VAL A 40 -1.64 -1.81 1.08
N PRO A 41 -1.51 -1.61 -0.24
CA PRO A 41 -0.81 -0.46 -0.79
C PRO A 41 -1.61 0.82 -0.54
N VAL A 42 -0.91 1.93 -0.33
CA VAL A 42 -1.52 3.26 -0.21
C VAL A 42 -1.51 3.95 -1.57
N GLU A 43 -2.68 4.36 -2.03
CA GLU A 43 -2.88 5.08 -3.28
C GLU A 43 -2.96 6.58 -3.01
N VAL A 44 -2.28 7.38 -3.82
CA VAL A 44 -2.45 8.84 -3.84
C VAL A 44 -3.55 9.18 -4.83
N ARG A 45 -4.53 9.99 -4.40
CA ARG A 45 -5.65 10.43 -5.24
C ARG A 45 -5.69 11.94 -5.36
N ASN A 46 -6.22 12.42 -6.46
CA ASN A 46 -6.52 13.82 -6.74
C ASN A 46 -5.32 14.78 -6.64
N LEU A 47 -4.07 14.26 -6.73
CA LEU A 47 -2.89 15.12 -6.79
C LEU A 47 -2.79 15.76 -8.18
N ASP A 48 -2.54 17.07 -8.23
CA ASP A 48 -2.28 17.79 -9.47
C ASP A 48 -1.04 17.22 -10.17
N ARG A 49 -1.09 17.16 -11.50
CA ARG A 49 0.01 16.59 -12.33
C ARG A 49 1.31 17.39 -12.27
N SER A 50 1.23 18.65 -11.86
CA SER A 50 2.40 19.51 -11.66
C SER A 50 3.10 19.30 -10.32
N LEU A 51 2.55 18.45 -9.46
CA LEU A 51 3.03 18.17 -8.11
C LEU A 51 3.49 16.71 -7.95
N VAL A 52 4.35 16.49 -6.96
CA VAL A 52 4.85 15.18 -6.55
C VAL A 52 4.72 15.03 -5.05
N ALA A 53 4.02 14.00 -4.61
CA ALA A 53 3.94 13.66 -3.19
C ALA A 53 5.15 12.81 -2.78
N LEU A 54 5.81 13.24 -1.73
CA LEU A 54 6.96 12.56 -1.14
C LEU A 54 6.60 12.02 0.24
N ASN A 55 7.39 11.02 0.71
CA ASN A 55 7.21 10.39 2.02
C ASN A 55 5.88 9.63 2.21
N VAL A 56 5.09 9.40 1.15
CA VAL A 56 3.88 8.58 1.23
C VAL A 56 4.28 7.14 1.57
N PRO A 57 3.73 6.54 2.63
CA PRO A 57 3.99 5.15 2.96
C PRO A 57 3.50 4.24 1.82
N GLN A 58 4.33 3.31 1.38
CA GLN A 58 3.97 2.42 0.28
C GLN A 58 2.86 1.43 0.66
N ARG A 59 2.81 1.03 1.92
CA ARG A 59 1.86 0.04 2.44
C ARG A 59 1.47 0.39 3.87
N VAL A 60 0.25 0.02 4.24
CA VAL A 60 -0.28 0.12 5.59
C VAL A 60 -0.87 -1.23 6.01
N LYS A 61 -0.65 -1.61 7.27
CA LYS A 61 -1.26 -2.81 7.84
C LYS A 61 -2.55 -2.43 8.56
N VAL A 62 -3.64 -3.07 8.14
CA VAL A 62 -4.99 -2.79 8.65
C VAL A 62 -5.53 -4.04 9.32
N LYS A 63 -6.05 -3.91 10.53
CA LYS A 63 -6.74 -4.97 11.26
C LYS A 63 -8.25 -4.78 11.12
N ILE A 64 -8.91 -5.76 10.57
CA ILE A 64 -10.34 -5.72 10.24
C ILE A 64 -11.06 -6.82 10.99
N ARG A 65 -12.22 -6.49 11.54
CA ARG A 65 -13.17 -7.43 12.16
C ARG A 65 -14.30 -7.70 11.17
N MET A 66 -14.55 -8.97 10.93
CA MET A 66 -15.56 -9.44 9.98
C MET A 66 -16.16 -10.74 10.47
N ASN A 67 -17.27 -11.16 9.86
CA ASN A 67 -17.81 -12.48 10.08
C ASN A 67 -16.90 -13.55 9.45
N ARG A 68 -16.90 -14.74 10.04
CA ARG A 68 -16.09 -15.86 9.53
C ARG A 68 -16.45 -16.25 8.09
N SER A 69 -17.71 -16.09 7.70
CA SER A 69 -18.17 -16.32 6.33
C SER A 69 -17.46 -15.41 5.32
N ASP A 70 -17.22 -14.16 5.71
CA ASP A 70 -16.69 -13.11 4.83
C ASP A 70 -15.17 -13.23 4.66
N LEU A 71 -14.51 -13.90 5.63
CA LEU A 71 -13.08 -14.16 5.59
C LEU A 71 -12.65 -14.92 4.33
N VAL A 72 -13.49 -15.82 3.81
CA VAL A 72 -13.17 -16.64 2.62
C VAL A 72 -13.13 -15.80 1.35
N SER A 73 -13.96 -14.76 1.27
CA SER A 73 -14.06 -13.87 0.10
C SER A 73 -13.17 -12.62 0.21
N MET A 74 -12.75 -12.29 1.45
CA MET A 74 -11.94 -11.09 1.70
C MET A 74 -10.49 -11.28 1.22
N ARG A 75 -10.05 -10.37 0.35
CA ARG A 75 -8.66 -10.28 -0.13
C ARG A 75 -8.12 -8.88 0.12
N SER A 76 -6.80 -8.77 0.18
CA SER A 76 -6.12 -7.46 0.28
C SER A 76 -6.52 -6.48 -0.82
N ASP A 77 -6.83 -6.99 -2.02
CA ASP A 77 -7.21 -6.16 -3.17
C ASP A 77 -8.60 -5.52 -3.02
N ASN A 78 -9.44 -6.07 -2.14
CA ASN A 78 -10.77 -5.51 -1.85
C ASN A 78 -10.70 -4.34 -0.87
N ILE A 79 -9.59 -4.21 -0.14
CA ILE A 79 -9.36 -3.15 0.83
C ILE A 79 -8.58 -2.05 0.13
N LYS A 80 -9.07 -0.81 0.18
CA LYS A 80 -8.41 0.33 -0.44
C LYS A 80 -7.90 1.27 0.65
N ALA A 81 -6.61 1.50 0.67
CA ALA A 81 -5.98 2.56 1.46
C ALA A 81 -5.63 3.70 0.52
N TYR A 82 -6.01 4.93 0.86
CA TYR A 82 -5.71 6.08 0.00
C TYR A 82 -5.52 7.35 0.81
N VAL A 83 -4.80 8.26 0.19
CA VAL A 83 -4.64 9.64 0.66
C VAL A 83 -5.24 10.54 -0.41
N ASP A 84 -6.17 11.40 -0.01
CA ASP A 84 -6.80 12.36 -0.91
C ASP A 84 -6.08 13.70 -0.79
N LEU A 85 -5.54 14.16 -1.92
CA LEU A 85 -4.73 15.38 -2.01
C LEU A 85 -5.41 16.45 -2.88
N ASP A 86 -6.75 16.43 -2.93
CA ASP A 86 -7.51 17.46 -3.64
C ASP A 86 -7.27 18.86 -3.03
N GLY A 87 -6.86 19.81 -3.86
CA GLY A 87 -6.59 21.18 -3.44
C GLY A 87 -5.29 21.41 -2.65
N PHE A 88 -4.45 20.39 -2.48
CA PHE A 88 -3.13 20.55 -1.89
C PHE A 88 -2.18 21.26 -2.85
N THR A 89 -1.27 22.08 -2.30
CA THR A 89 -0.21 22.77 -3.02
C THR A 89 1.16 22.29 -2.57
N ASP A 90 2.24 22.86 -3.08
CA ASP A 90 3.58 22.60 -2.59
C ASP A 90 3.76 23.02 -1.13
N GLY A 91 4.43 22.21 -0.33
CA GLY A 91 4.68 22.46 1.09
C GLY A 91 4.69 21.21 1.96
N ASP A 92 4.81 21.46 3.28
CA ASP A 92 4.81 20.45 4.33
C ASP A 92 3.43 20.33 4.96
N TYR A 93 2.92 19.11 5.02
CA TYR A 93 1.62 18.76 5.59
C TYR A 93 1.79 17.70 6.68
N PRO A 94 2.05 18.10 7.92
CA PRO A 94 2.15 17.15 9.03
C PRO A 94 0.78 16.56 9.35
N ASN A 95 0.78 15.31 9.84
CA ASN A 95 -0.42 14.59 10.25
C ASN A 95 -1.48 14.43 9.13
N THR A 96 -1.04 14.16 7.91
CA THR A 96 -1.95 13.81 6.80
C THR A 96 -2.60 12.45 7.05
N PRO A 97 -3.95 12.34 7.01
CA PRO A 97 -4.64 11.07 7.31
C PRO A 97 -4.57 10.09 6.15
N ILE A 98 -4.47 8.79 6.49
CA ILE A 98 -4.66 7.70 5.55
C ILE A 98 -6.09 7.18 5.69
N HIS A 99 -6.84 7.23 4.61
CA HIS A 99 -8.22 6.73 4.56
C HIS A 99 -8.23 5.26 4.17
N ILE A 100 -9.01 4.46 4.91
CA ILE A 100 -9.21 3.05 4.62
C ILE A 100 -10.68 2.86 4.21
N SER A 101 -10.87 2.24 3.06
CA SER A 101 -12.17 1.83 2.56
C SER A 101 -12.22 0.30 2.49
N VAL A 102 -13.19 -0.28 3.17
CA VAL A 102 -13.46 -1.72 3.17
C VAL A 102 -14.83 -1.97 2.54
N PRO A 103 -15.02 -3.06 1.81
CA PRO A 103 -16.34 -3.42 1.27
C PRO A 103 -17.25 -3.95 2.39
N GLY A 104 -18.56 -3.80 2.22
CA GLY A 104 -19.56 -4.41 3.10
C GLY A 104 -19.69 -3.77 4.49
N ASN A 105 -19.97 -4.59 5.49
CA ASN A 105 -20.22 -4.19 6.89
C ASN A 105 -19.01 -4.48 7.81
N GLU A 106 -17.84 -4.71 7.25
CA GLU A 106 -16.63 -4.97 8.01
C GLU A 106 -16.18 -3.70 8.74
N THR A 107 -15.60 -3.90 9.91
CA THR A 107 -15.15 -2.80 10.75
C THR A 107 -13.62 -2.78 10.84
N VAL A 108 -13.01 -1.66 10.50
CA VAL A 108 -11.58 -1.43 10.75
C VAL A 108 -11.39 -1.21 12.25
N ILE A 109 -10.61 -2.10 12.89
CA ILE A 109 -10.31 -2.00 14.33
C ILE A 109 -9.12 -1.10 14.58
N SER A 110 -8.07 -1.28 13.79
CA SER A 110 -6.84 -0.52 13.91
C SER A 110 -6.06 -0.54 12.61
N GLN A 111 -5.23 0.47 12.45
CA GLN A 111 -4.22 0.55 11.40
C GLN A 111 -2.89 0.91 12.07
N ASP A 112 -1.78 0.41 11.52
CA ASP A 112 -0.45 0.64 12.08
C ASP A 112 0.00 2.09 11.92
N GLN A 113 -0.48 2.74 10.86
CA GLN A 113 -0.18 4.13 10.58
C GLN A 113 -1.46 4.86 10.14
N THR A 114 -1.96 5.75 11.00
CA THR A 114 -3.17 6.56 10.75
C THR A 114 -2.85 7.89 10.10
N TYR A 115 -1.71 8.47 10.46
CA TYR A 115 -1.22 9.75 9.98
C TYR A 115 0.23 9.64 9.58
N PHE A 116 0.66 10.48 8.66
CA PHE A 116 2.06 10.60 8.26
C PHE A 116 2.38 12.04 7.86
N ASP A 117 3.66 12.35 7.83
CA ASP A 117 4.13 13.68 7.41
C ASP A 117 4.36 13.66 5.90
N LEU A 118 3.48 14.33 5.19
CA LEU A 118 3.50 14.46 3.73
C LEU A 118 4.30 15.70 3.35
N PHE A 119 5.15 15.56 2.35
CA PHE A 119 5.80 16.67 1.67
C PHE A 119 5.38 16.67 0.20
N ILE A 120 4.86 17.79 -0.28
CA ILE A 120 4.48 17.99 -1.67
C ILE A 120 5.46 18.98 -2.30
N ASP A 121 6.00 18.61 -3.46
CA ASP A 121 6.93 19.44 -4.22
C ASP A 121 6.46 19.56 -5.67
N THR A 122 6.95 20.57 -6.37
CA THR A 122 6.65 20.78 -7.78
C THR A 122 7.37 19.73 -8.64
N TYR A 123 6.68 19.25 -9.68
CA TYR A 123 7.26 18.33 -10.65
C TYR A 123 8.20 19.08 -11.58
N ALA A 124 9.46 18.66 -11.64
CA ALA A 124 10.48 19.24 -12.50
C ALA A 124 11.11 18.18 -13.40
N VAL A 125 11.52 18.64 -14.60
CA VAL A 125 12.25 17.83 -15.58
C VAL A 125 13.58 18.50 -15.86
N LYS A 126 14.69 17.75 -15.77
CA LYS A 126 16.03 18.25 -16.00
C LYS A 126 16.80 17.30 -16.92
N SER A 127 17.52 17.85 -17.87
CA SER A 127 18.45 17.10 -18.72
C SER A 127 19.84 17.10 -18.10
N LEU A 128 20.40 15.92 -17.87
CA LEU A 128 21.71 15.73 -17.24
C LEU A 128 22.69 15.09 -18.24
N PRO A 129 23.97 15.53 -18.26
CA PRO A 129 24.98 14.87 -19.07
C PRO A 129 25.27 13.47 -18.53
N ALA A 130 25.35 12.49 -19.43
CA ALA A 130 25.72 11.13 -19.10
C ALA A 130 27.23 10.99 -19.11
N GLN A 131 27.82 10.51 -18.00
CA GLN A 131 29.25 10.27 -17.87
C GLN A 131 29.51 8.80 -17.58
N VAL A 132 30.52 8.22 -18.28
CA VAL A 132 30.98 6.86 -18.01
C VAL A 132 32.06 6.88 -16.95
N GLU A 133 31.87 6.08 -15.91
CA GLU A 133 32.88 5.83 -14.88
C GLU A 133 33.25 4.33 -14.89
N PHE A 134 34.56 4.05 -14.97
CA PHE A 134 35.06 2.69 -14.93
C PHE A 134 35.35 2.28 -13.49
N ILE A 135 34.73 1.17 -13.05
CA ILE A 135 34.93 0.59 -11.72
C ILE A 135 35.76 -0.69 -11.89
N GLY A 136 36.82 -0.85 -11.07
CA GLY A 136 37.69 -2.01 -11.05
C GLY A 136 39.09 -1.74 -11.55
N ALA A 137 39.96 -2.76 -11.48
CA ALA A 137 41.36 -2.67 -11.93
C ALA A 137 41.48 -3.26 -13.34
N LEU A 138 42.05 -2.48 -14.26
CA LEU A 138 42.42 -2.97 -15.57
C LEU A 138 43.70 -3.80 -15.47
N PRO A 139 43.88 -4.85 -16.29
CA PRO A 139 45.15 -5.57 -16.39
C PRO A 139 46.32 -4.66 -16.82
N ALA A 140 47.54 -5.01 -16.41
CA ALA A 140 48.73 -4.27 -16.80
C ALA A 140 48.84 -4.14 -18.33
N GLY A 141 49.04 -2.94 -18.83
CA GLY A 141 49.13 -2.63 -20.25
C GLY A 141 47.82 -2.18 -20.93
N PHE A 142 46.69 -2.20 -20.23
CA PHE A 142 45.42 -1.70 -20.75
C PHE A 142 45.09 -0.33 -20.14
N LYS A 143 44.53 0.57 -20.98
CA LYS A 143 44.00 1.87 -20.55
C LYS A 143 42.53 1.93 -20.92
N ALA A 144 41.70 2.38 -19.98
CA ALA A 144 40.31 2.71 -20.30
C ALA A 144 40.27 4.06 -20.99
N GLU A 145 39.79 4.09 -22.23
CA GLU A 145 39.56 5.32 -22.96
C GLU A 145 38.13 5.75 -22.80
N ARG A 146 37.93 7.01 -22.39
CA ARG A 146 36.61 7.58 -22.23
C ARG A 146 36.00 7.86 -23.59
N LYS A 147 35.05 7.04 -24.04
CA LYS A 147 34.26 7.28 -25.24
C LYS A 147 32.97 8.04 -24.92
N SER A 148 32.43 8.72 -25.91
CA SER A 148 31.12 9.36 -25.82
C SER A 148 30.03 8.31 -25.58
N THR A 149 29.02 8.69 -24.83
CA THR A 149 27.81 7.87 -24.59
C THR A 149 26.71 8.27 -25.56
N THR A 150 25.91 7.29 -25.96
CA THR A 150 24.69 7.56 -26.73
C THR A 150 23.50 6.96 -25.92
N PRO A 151 22.55 7.78 -25.44
CA PRO A 151 22.48 9.25 -25.57
C PRO A 151 23.51 10.00 -24.69
N GLU A 152 23.89 11.18 -25.12
CA GLU A 152 24.83 12.08 -24.40
C GLU A 152 24.16 12.75 -23.19
N TYR A 153 22.81 12.91 -23.23
CA TYR A 153 22.01 13.49 -22.16
C TYR A 153 20.89 12.55 -21.76
N ILE A 154 20.63 12.47 -20.47
CA ILE A 154 19.53 11.69 -19.88
C ILE A 154 18.55 12.64 -19.20
N THR A 155 17.28 12.49 -19.50
CA THR A 155 16.21 13.26 -18.86
C THR A 155 15.83 12.63 -17.54
N VAL A 156 15.91 13.40 -16.45
CA VAL A 156 15.47 13.02 -15.11
C VAL A 156 14.25 13.86 -14.76
N ALA A 157 13.24 13.21 -14.22
CA ALA A 157 11.98 13.84 -13.82
C ALA A 157 11.60 13.46 -12.39
N GLY A 158 11.05 14.39 -11.64
CA GLY A 158 10.66 14.16 -10.26
C GLY A 158 10.48 15.45 -9.47
N ALA A 159 10.55 15.35 -8.16
CA ALA A 159 10.46 16.50 -7.27
C ALA A 159 11.56 17.53 -7.56
N SER A 160 11.18 18.79 -7.66
CA SER A 160 12.06 19.92 -8.01
C SER A 160 13.25 20.01 -7.07
N SER A 161 13.05 19.88 -5.77
CA SER A 161 14.09 19.93 -4.75
C SER A 161 15.17 18.86 -4.95
N ARG A 162 14.78 17.66 -5.37
CA ARG A 162 15.73 16.55 -5.65
C ARG A 162 16.37 16.67 -7.03
N THR A 163 15.59 17.06 -8.03
CA THR A 163 16.04 17.20 -9.40
C THR A 163 17.07 18.36 -9.53
N ALA A 164 16.90 19.43 -8.74
CA ALA A 164 17.84 20.55 -8.70
C ALA A 164 19.25 20.12 -8.23
N LEU A 165 19.33 19.17 -7.29
CA LEU A 165 20.60 18.68 -6.72
C LEU A 165 21.34 17.71 -7.66
N ALA A 166 20.67 17.19 -8.68
CA ALA A 166 21.28 16.25 -9.62
C ALA A 166 22.11 17.03 -10.66
N ASP A 167 23.43 16.74 -10.76
CA ASP A 167 24.33 17.42 -11.69
C ASP A 167 24.66 16.56 -12.90
N ARG A 168 24.76 15.26 -12.76
CA ARG A 168 25.17 14.32 -13.82
C ARG A 168 24.58 12.93 -13.60
N ALA A 169 24.42 12.19 -14.68
CA ALA A 169 24.12 10.77 -14.66
C ALA A 169 25.40 9.96 -14.83
N ILE A 170 25.67 9.00 -13.93
CA ILE A 170 26.87 8.17 -13.96
C ILE A 170 26.51 6.79 -14.47
N ILE A 171 27.19 6.34 -15.52
CA ILE A 171 27.10 4.98 -16.06
C ILE A 171 28.35 4.23 -15.56
N SER A 172 28.16 3.36 -14.57
CA SER A 172 29.24 2.55 -14.01
C SER A 172 29.50 1.34 -14.88
N VAL A 173 30.69 1.24 -15.44
CA VAL A 173 31.14 0.10 -16.24
C VAL A 173 32.21 -0.67 -15.48
N ASN A 174 31.94 -1.94 -15.17
CA ASN A 174 32.91 -2.82 -14.54
C ASN A 174 34.01 -3.20 -15.55
N ALA A 175 35.23 -2.74 -15.32
CA ALA A 175 36.43 -3.13 -16.08
C ALA A 175 36.96 -4.48 -15.56
N VAL A 176 36.27 -5.60 -15.90
CA VAL A 176 36.74 -6.95 -15.54
C VAL A 176 37.33 -7.62 -16.77
N SER A 177 38.55 -8.09 -16.66
CA SER A 177 39.20 -8.92 -17.70
C SER A 177 38.64 -10.35 -17.63
N TYR A 178 37.79 -10.73 -18.57
CA TYR A 178 37.48 -12.15 -18.80
C TYR A 178 38.62 -12.77 -19.61
N THR A 179 39.61 -13.39 -18.97
CA THR A 179 40.52 -14.30 -19.65
C THR A 179 39.77 -15.58 -20.00
N HIS A 180 39.21 -15.65 -21.20
CA HIS A 180 38.78 -16.93 -21.77
C HIS A 180 40.04 -17.72 -22.09
N LEU A 181 40.44 -18.64 -21.22
CA LEU A 181 41.31 -19.75 -21.57
C LEU A 181 40.50 -20.65 -22.53
N ARG A 182 40.78 -20.49 -23.85
CA ARG A 182 40.48 -21.57 -24.79
C ARG A 182 41.57 -22.63 -24.58
N ALA A 183 41.15 -23.77 -24.03
CA ALA A 183 41.90 -25.00 -24.13
C ALA A 183 41.76 -25.59 -25.54
#